data_6aff47bb3981698ebe075b3d811d147e
#
_entry.id   6aff47bb3981698ebe075b3d811d147e
#
_cell.length_a   1.000
_cell.length_b   1.000
_cell.length_c   1.000
_cell.angle_alpha   90.00
_cell.angle_beta   90.00
_cell.angle_gamma   90.00
#
_symmetry.space_group_name_H-M   'P 1'
#
loop_
_entity.id
_entity.type
_entity.pdbx_description
1 polymer ?
#
loop_
_entity_poly.entity_id
_entity_poly.type
_entity_poly.pdbx_seq_one_letter_code
_entity_poly.pdbx_strand_id
1 'polypeptide(L)'
;IGGWVLLPKDFDPEKTYPAVLDVHGGPKTAYGAVFYHEMQVWANRGYFVFFCNPKGSDGRDNTFADIRGEYGQIDYQNLMDFTDAVLERYPQIDKKRVAVTGGSYGGFMTNWIIGHTDRFACAASQRSIANWLSFYGVSDIGYFFATDQCDGNPFDDAEKLWALSPLRYAKNVVTPTLFIHSDE
;
A
#
# COMPACT_ATOMS: atom_id res chain seq x y z
N ILE A 1 5.16 9.99 -10.86
CA ILE A 1 4.58 8.64 -10.97
C ILE A 1 3.32 8.65 -11.80
N GLY A 2 2.97 7.51 -12.43
CA GLY A 2 1.73 7.34 -13.17
C GLY A 2 0.72 6.53 -12.35
N GLY A 3 -0.58 6.85 -12.54
CA GLY A 3 -1.65 6.14 -11.85
C GLY A 3 -2.99 6.32 -12.54
N TRP A 4 -4.01 5.69 -11.99
CA TRP A 4 -5.36 5.64 -12.54
C TRP A 4 -6.39 5.92 -11.46
N VAL A 5 -7.54 6.36 -11.91
CA VAL A 5 -8.74 6.55 -11.09
C VAL A 5 -9.92 5.89 -11.80
N LEU A 6 -10.57 4.95 -11.11
CA LEU A 6 -11.88 4.44 -11.51
C LEU A 6 -12.94 5.29 -10.84
N LEU A 7 -13.83 5.84 -11.65
CA LEU A 7 -15.00 6.58 -11.16
C LEU A 7 -16.05 5.59 -10.62
N PRO A 8 -16.85 6.02 -9.64
CA PRO A 8 -18.02 5.25 -9.22
C PRO A 8 -18.94 4.99 -10.40
N LYS A 9 -19.59 3.83 -10.42
CA LYS A 9 -20.67 3.58 -11.38
C LYS A 9 -21.75 4.65 -11.23
N ASP A 10 -22.25 5.12 -12.36
CA ASP A 10 -23.27 6.20 -12.41
C ASP A 10 -22.78 7.49 -11.70
N PHE A 11 -21.52 7.85 -11.94
CA PHE A 11 -20.89 9.05 -11.37
C PHE A 11 -21.70 10.32 -11.69
N ASP A 12 -21.99 11.08 -10.64
CA ASP A 12 -22.70 12.35 -10.70
C ASP A 12 -21.77 13.44 -10.10
N PRO A 13 -21.37 14.47 -10.87
CA PRO A 13 -20.45 15.50 -10.38
C PRO A 13 -20.99 16.35 -9.23
N GLU A 14 -22.29 16.33 -8.98
CA GLU A 14 -22.93 17.07 -7.89
C GLU A 14 -22.97 16.28 -6.56
N LYS A 15 -22.53 15.02 -6.58
CA LYS A 15 -22.50 14.16 -5.39
C LYS A 15 -21.12 14.01 -4.81
N THR A 16 -21.06 13.60 -3.55
CA THR A 16 -19.81 13.22 -2.88
C THR A 16 -19.73 11.70 -2.65
N TYR A 17 -18.51 11.16 -2.73
CA TYR A 17 -18.28 9.73 -2.73
C TYR A 17 -17.15 9.34 -1.78
N PRO A 18 -17.20 8.15 -1.18
CA PRO A 18 -16.03 7.55 -0.55
C PRO A 18 -15.00 7.14 -1.59
N ALA A 19 -13.77 6.90 -1.16
CA ALA A 19 -12.70 6.45 -2.04
C ALA A 19 -11.84 5.36 -1.40
N VAL A 20 -11.14 4.60 -2.24
CA VAL A 20 -10.18 3.58 -1.83
C VAL A 20 -8.87 3.80 -2.59
N LEU A 21 -7.77 3.95 -1.84
CA LEU A 21 -6.42 3.76 -2.36
C LEU A 21 -6.10 2.28 -2.33
N ASP A 22 -5.79 1.70 -3.47
CA ASP A 22 -5.35 0.32 -3.58
C ASP A 22 -3.86 0.25 -3.95
N VAL A 23 -3.09 -0.50 -3.15
CA VAL A 23 -1.64 -0.64 -3.28
C VAL A 23 -1.31 -2.06 -3.73
N HIS A 24 -0.65 -2.20 -4.89
CA HIS A 24 -0.27 -3.51 -5.42
C HIS A 24 0.78 -4.24 -4.57
N GLY A 25 0.89 -5.54 -4.77
CA GLY A 25 1.94 -6.38 -4.20
C GLY A 25 3.26 -6.28 -4.97
N GLY A 26 4.23 -7.04 -4.56
CA GLY A 26 5.56 -7.13 -5.19
C GLY A 26 6.68 -6.73 -4.22
N PRO A 27 7.25 -5.51 -4.25
CA PRO A 27 6.87 -4.28 -4.96
C PRO A 27 7.10 -4.31 -6.48
N LYS A 28 7.99 -5.16 -6.98
CA LYS A 28 8.36 -5.24 -8.39
C LYS A 28 7.27 -5.93 -9.24
N THR A 29 6.10 -5.32 -9.25
CA THR A 29 4.98 -5.55 -10.16
C THR A 29 4.45 -4.20 -10.62
N ALA A 30 3.41 -4.16 -11.45
CA ALA A 30 2.79 -2.92 -11.89
C ALA A 30 1.30 -3.08 -12.11
N TYR A 31 0.54 -2.07 -11.71
CA TYR A 31 -0.81 -1.86 -12.21
C TYR A 31 -0.80 -1.35 -13.66
N GLY A 32 -1.88 -1.57 -14.37
CA GLY A 32 -2.11 -1.09 -15.71
C GLY A 32 -3.60 -0.90 -16.01
N ALA A 33 -3.91 -0.49 -17.22
CA ALA A 33 -5.28 -0.33 -17.70
C ALA A 33 -5.90 -1.69 -18.09
N VAL A 34 -6.04 -2.58 -17.10
CA VAL A 34 -6.63 -3.92 -17.27
C VAL A 34 -7.77 -4.12 -16.28
N PHE A 35 -8.53 -5.19 -16.47
CA PHE A 35 -9.65 -5.50 -15.59
C PHE A 35 -9.14 -6.09 -14.27
N TYR A 36 -9.40 -5.37 -13.17
CA TYR A 36 -9.20 -5.87 -11.80
C TYR A 36 -10.57 -6.04 -11.13
N HIS A 37 -10.97 -7.25 -10.87
CA HIS A 37 -12.30 -7.58 -10.35
C HIS A 37 -12.61 -6.84 -9.05
N GLU A 38 -11.71 -6.85 -8.09
CA GLU A 38 -11.89 -6.21 -6.79
C GLU A 38 -12.15 -4.70 -6.93
N MET A 39 -11.36 -4.01 -7.74
CA MET A 39 -11.54 -2.57 -8.01
C MET A 39 -12.87 -2.28 -8.69
N GLN A 40 -13.32 -3.15 -9.60
CA GLN A 40 -14.63 -3.02 -10.27
C GLN A 40 -15.79 -3.23 -9.28
N VAL A 41 -15.65 -4.13 -8.31
CA VAL A 41 -16.64 -4.33 -7.25
C VAL A 41 -16.81 -3.05 -6.43
N TRP A 42 -15.72 -2.40 -6.03
CA TRP A 42 -15.79 -1.14 -5.28
C TRP A 42 -16.38 0.00 -6.11
N ALA A 43 -15.93 0.17 -7.34
CA ALA A 43 -16.48 1.20 -8.24
C ALA A 43 -17.99 1.00 -8.49
N ASN A 44 -18.45 -0.25 -8.65
CA ASN A 44 -19.87 -0.57 -8.77
C ASN A 44 -20.68 -0.33 -7.48
N ARG A 45 -20.01 -0.28 -6.32
CA ARG A 45 -20.63 0.05 -5.03
C ARG A 45 -20.57 1.55 -4.71
N GLY A 46 -20.15 2.37 -5.65
CA GLY A 46 -20.16 3.82 -5.50
C GLY A 46 -18.89 4.42 -4.91
N TYR A 47 -17.75 3.71 -4.95
CA TYR A 47 -16.47 4.25 -4.53
C TYR A 47 -15.66 4.78 -5.70
N PHE A 48 -14.93 5.88 -5.51
CA PHE A 48 -13.73 6.11 -6.29
C PHE A 48 -12.69 5.07 -5.91
N VAL A 49 -12.00 4.52 -6.91
CA VAL A 49 -10.85 3.63 -6.66
C VAL A 49 -9.64 4.22 -7.38
N PHE A 50 -8.59 4.50 -6.65
CA PHE A 50 -7.39 5.06 -7.23
C PHE A 50 -6.16 4.24 -6.85
N PHE A 51 -5.23 4.13 -7.80
CA PHE A 51 -4.06 3.28 -7.68
C PHE A 51 -2.95 3.80 -8.58
N CYS A 52 -1.72 3.57 -8.20
CA CYS A 52 -0.55 4.03 -8.96
C CYS A 52 0.60 3.02 -8.87
N ASN A 53 1.64 3.27 -9.65
CA ASN A 53 2.89 2.57 -9.57
C ASN A 53 3.94 3.48 -8.90
N PRO A 54 4.14 3.36 -7.56
CA PRO A 54 5.19 4.08 -6.85
C PRO A 54 6.58 3.59 -7.27
N LYS A 55 7.64 4.29 -6.86
CA LYS A 55 9.01 3.78 -6.98
C LYS A 55 9.09 2.40 -6.31
N GLY A 56 9.77 1.46 -6.91
CA GLY A 56 9.76 0.03 -6.57
C GLY A 56 8.93 -0.83 -7.52
N SER A 57 7.99 -0.21 -8.27
CA SER A 57 7.19 -0.91 -9.26
C SER A 57 7.95 -1.23 -10.53
N ASP A 58 7.46 -2.23 -11.25
CA ASP A 58 7.88 -2.55 -12.62
C ASP A 58 7.33 -1.56 -13.67
N GLY A 59 7.65 -1.81 -14.93
CA GLY A 59 7.14 -1.04 -16.08
C GLY A 59 7.95 0.22 -16.40
N ARG A 60 9.07 0.43 -15.72
CA ARG A 60 10.09 1.45 -15.98
C ARG A 60 11.48 0.82 -15.96
N ASP A 61 12.51 1.65 -15.84
CA ASP A 61 13.88 1.17 -15.72
C ASP A 61 14.20 0.53 -14.35
N ASN A 62 15.35 -0.13 -14.27
CA ASN A 62 15.77 -0.82 -13.05
C ASN A 62 16.04 0.13 -11.89
N THR A 63 16.44 1.38 -12.14
CA THR A 63 16.67 2.39 -11.10
C THR A 63 15.35 2.78 -10.42
N PHE A 64 14.27 2.84 -11.20
CA PHE A 64 12.94 3.07 -10.65
C PHE A 64 12.42 1.87 -9.86
N ALA A 65 12.68 0.65 -10.33
CA ALA A 65 12.22 -0.57 -9.68
C ALA A 65 13.02 -0.95 -8.42
N ASP A 66 14.22 -0.42 -8.24
CA ASP A 66 15.08 -0.74 -7.08
C ASP A 66 14.80 0.21 -5.91
N ILE A 67 14.25 -0.37 -4.82
CA ILE A 67 14.04 0.28 -3.52
C ILE A 67 14.58 -0.58 -2.38
N ARG A 68 15.53 -1.48 -2.68
CA ARG A 68 16.11 -2.35 -1.64
C ARG A 68 16.72 -1.52 -0.51
N GLY A 69 16.38 -1.89 0.73
CA GLY A 69 16.78 -1.17 1.93
C GLY A 69 16.04 0.14 2.21
N GLU A 70 15.11 0.56 1.33
CA GLU A 70 14.42 1.86 1.40
C GLU A 70 12.88 1.75 1.50
N TYR A 71 12.37 0.58 1.86
CA TYR A 71 10.92 0.36 2.00
C TYR A 71 10.28 1.33 2.99
N GLY A 72 9.13 1.88 2.61
CA GLY A 72 8.40 2.83 3.45
C GLY A 72 8.93 4.27 3.39
N GLN A 73 9.85 4.58 2.48
CA GLN A 73 10.40 5.93 2.29
C GLN A 73 9.81 6.59 1.05
N ILE A 74 10.50 6.49 -0.09
CA ILE A 74 10.07 7.16 -1.33
C ILE A 74 8.80 6.54 -1.92
N ASP A 75 8.61 5.25 -1.77
CA ASP A 75 7.41 4.53 -2.15
C ASP A 75 6.18 5.03 -1.37
N TYR A 76 6.30 5.18 -0.05
CA TYR A 76 5.28 5.79 0.80
C TYR A 76 5.00 7.24 0.39
N GLN A 77 6.04 8.06 0.19
CA GLN A 77 5.87 9.46 -0.22
C GLN A 77 5.13 9.55 -1.56
N ASN A 78 5.48 8.71 -2.52
CA ASN A 78 4.81 8.66 -3.82
C ASN A 78 3.29 8.35 -3.70
N LEU A 79 2.93 7.44 -2.79
CA LEU A 79 1.51 7.11 -2.54
C LEU A 79 0.78 8.29 -1.88
N MET A 80 1.43 9.02 -0.97
CA MET A 80 0.85 10.20 -0.33
C MET A 80 0.68 11.34 -1.33
N ASP A 81 1.69 11.63 -2.14
CA ASP A 81 1.64 12.66 -3.19
C ASP A 81 0.57 12.34 -4.24
N PHE A 82 0.45 11.06 -4.63
CA PHE A 82 -0.58 10.63 -5.56
C PHE A 82 -1.98 10.77 -4.96
N THR A 83 -2.13 10.43 -3.68
CA THR A 83 -3.39 10.63 -2.95
C THR A 83 -3.79 12.10 -2.93
N ASP A 84 -2.85 13.00 -2.65
CA ASP A 84 -3.10 14.44 -2.65
C ASP A 84 -3.53 14.95 -4.03
N ALA A 85 -2.83 14.53 -5.08
CA ALA A 85 -3.18 14.89 -6.46
C ALA A 85 -4.57 14.39 -6.87
N VAL A 86 -4.97 13.18 -6.45
CA VAL A 86 -6.31 12.64 -6.71
C VAL A 86 -7.38 13.44 -5.95
N LEU A 87 -7.16 13.75 -4.66
CA LEU A 87 -8.11 14.51 -3.84
C LEU A 87 -8.26 15.98 -4.29
N GLU A 88 -7.21 16.54 -4.89
CA GLU A 88 -7.28 17.87 -5.51
C GLU A 88 -8.07 17.84 -6.82
N ARG A 89 -7.80 16.85 -7.67
CA ARG A 89 -8.43 16.69 -8.99
C ARG A 89 -9.91 16.31 -8.91
N TYR A 90 -10.31 15.57 -7.91
CA TYR A 90 -11.67 15.06 -7.74
C TYR A 90 -12.29 15.57 -6.42
N PRO A 91 -12.80 16.82 -6.40
CA PRO A 91 -13.41 17.40 -5.21
C PRO A 91 -14.68 16.66 -4.74
N GLN A 92 -15.21 15.76 -5.57
CA GLN A 92 -16.33 14.87 -5.22
C GLN A 92 -15.91 13.76 -4.25
N ILE A 93 -14.63 13.54 -4.03
CA ILE A 93 -14.18 12.60 -3.00
C ILE A 93 -14.32 13.26 -1.62
N ASP A 94 -15.06 12.61 -0.75
CA ASP A 94 -15.11 12.99 0.67
C ASP A 94 -13.80 12.59 1.35
N LYS A 95 -12.94 13.56 1.64
CA LYS A 95 -11.61 13.37 2.26
C LYS A 95 -11.66 12.66 3.61
N LYS A 96 -12.83 12.65 4.29
CA LYS A 96 -13.04 11.92 5.55
C LYS A 96 -13.47 10.46 5.36
N ARG A 97 -13.70 10.04 4.13
CA ARG A 97 -14.14 8.68 3.77
C ARG A 97 -13.20 8.04 2.75
N VAL A 98 -11.91 8.18 2.95
CA VAL A 98 -10.88 7.54 2.12
C VAL A 98 -10.32 6.35 2.87
N ALA A 99 -10.42 5.17 2.28
CA ALA A 99 -9.80 3.94 2.79
C ALA A 99 -8.46 3.65 2.09
N VAL A 100 -7.63 2.84 2.73
CA VAL A 100 -6.42 2.26 2.11
C VAL A 100 -6.43 0.75 2.23
N THR A 101 -6.01 0.07 1.17
CA THR A 101 -5.88 -1.40 1.16
C THR A 101 -4.74 -1.85 0.27
N GLY A 102 -4.33 -3.08 0.47
CA GLY A 102 -3.38 -3.77 -0.38
C GLY A 102 -3.00 -5.14 0.17
N GLY A 103 -2.46 -5.98 -0.70
CA GLY A 103 -2.03 -7.32 -0.35
C GLY A 103 -0.53 -7.52 -0.52
N SER A 104 0.06 -8.43 0.29
CA SER A 104 1.50 -8.71 0.25
C SER A 104 2.33 -7.46 0.55
N TYR A 105 3.21 -7.01 -0.35
CA TYR A 105 3.87 -5.70 -0.21
C TYR A 105 2.85 -4.56 -0.05
N GLY A 106 1.71 -4.59 -0.76
CA GLY A 106 0.63 -3.61 -0.55
C GLY A 106 0.03 -3.67 0.86
N GLY A 107 -0.01 -4.86 1.47
CA GLY A 107 -0.37 -5.05 2.88
C GLY A 107 0.70 -4.51 3.83
N PHE A 108 1.98 -4.73 3.54
CA PHE A 108 3.10 -4.06 4.22
C PHE A 108 2.93 -2.55 4.19
N MET A 109 2.69 -1.99 3.01
CA MET A 109 2.53 -0.56 2.82
C MET A 109 1.26 -0.03 3.51
N THR A 110 0.16 -0.78 3.52
CA THR A 110 -1.04 -0.44 4.29
C THR A 110 -0.72 -0.33 5.79
N ASN A 111 0.00 -1.31 6.34
CA ASN A 111 0.46 -1.28 7.74
C ASN A 111 1.41 -0.10 8.01
N TRP A 112 2.30 0.19 7.06
CA TRP A 112 3.23 1.33 7.16
C TRP A 112 2.48 2.65 7.21
N ILE A 113 1.56 2.85 6.26
CA ILE A 113 0.74 4.06 6.14
C ILE A 113 0.00 4.35 7.45
N ILE A 114 -0.73 3.39 8.00
CA ILE A 114 -1.52 3.62 9.23
C ILE A 114 -0.67 3.85 10.48
N GLY A 115 0.59 3.43 10.47
CA GLY A 115 1.57 3.74 11.52
C GLY A 115 2.20 5.13 11.41
N HIS A 116 2.04 5.83 10.26
CA HIS A 116 2.70 7.10 9.96
C HIS A 116 1.74 8.25 9.67
N THR A 117 0.45 7.98 9.45
CA THR A 117 -0.58 9.00 9.22
C THR A 117 -1.95 8.49 9.65
N ASP A 118 -2.82 9.40 10.07
CA ASP A 118 -4.22 9.18 10.45
C ASP A 118 -5.21 9.65 9.37
N ARG A 119 -4.72 9.96 8.16
CA ARG A 119 -5.52 10.55 7.09
C ARG A 119 -6.59 9.63 6.49
N PHE A 120 -6.46 8.31 6.69
CA PHE A 120 -7.39 7.32 6.16
C PHE A 120 -8.45 6.94 7.18
N ALA A 121 -9.71 6.90 6.74
CA ALA A 121 -10.86 6.59 7.59
C ALA A 121 -10.87 5.13 8.09
N CYS A 122 -10.35 4.22 7.28
CA CYS A 122 -10.15 2.81 7.63
C CYS A 122 -9.10 2.17 6.71
N ALA A 123 -8.65 0.99 7.09
CA ALA A 123 -7.68 0.22 6.32
C ALA A 123 -8.08 -1.26 6.23
N ALA A 124 -7.68 -1.94 5.15
CA ALA A 124 -7.75 -3.39 5.04
C ALA A 124 -6.37 -3.92 4.61
N SER A 125 -5.67 -4.54 5.54
CA SER A 125 -4.35 -5.13 5.32
C SER A 125 -4.48 -6.61 5.00
N GLN A 126 -4.05 -7.02 3.80
CA GLN A 126 -4.27 -8.37 3.31
C GLN A 126 -2.94 -9.11 3.17
N ARG A 127 -2.83 -10.35 3.72
CA ARG A 127 -1.64 -11.22 3.63
C ARG A 127 -0.33 -10.42 3.72
N SER A 128 -0.24 -9.60 4.75
CA SER A 128 0.77 -8.54 4.86
C SER A 128 2.05 -8.99 5.55
N ILE A 129 3.09 -8.17 5.40
CA ILE A 129 4.29 -8.23 6.22
C ILE A 129 4.20 -7.13 7.27
N ALA A 130 4.28 -7.50 8.55
CA ALA A 130 4.27 -6.55 9.66
C ALA A 130 5.64 -6.43 10.33
N ASN A 131 6.46 -7.51 10.30
CA ASN A 131 7.75 -7.57 10.96
C ASN A 131 8.74 -8.39 10.11
N TRP A 132 9.77 -7.73 9.62
CA TRP A 132 10.80 -8.36 8.77
C TRP A 132 11.64 -9.41 9.49
N LEU A 133 11.83 -9.28 10.81
CA LEU A 133 12.55 -10.27 11.61
C LEU A 133 11.75 -11.58 11.67
N SER A 134 10.46 -11.51 11.97
CA SER A 134 9.57 -12.68 11.96
C SER A 134 9.44 -13.27 10.55
N PHE A 135 9.24 -12.41 9.55
CA PHE A 135 9.09 -12.82 8.15
C PHE A 135 10.30 -13.62 7.65
N TYR A 136 11.52 -13.20 8.02
CA TYR A 136 12.74 -13.93 7.70
C TYR A 136 12.69 -15.39 8.18
N GLY A 137 12.18 -15.62 9.39
CA GLY A 137 12.23 -16.94 10.03
C GLY A 137 11.03 -17.84 9.77
N VAL A 138 9.86 -17.28 9.36
CA VAL A 138 8.60 -18.05 9.25
C VAL A 138 8.05 -18.16 7.84
N SER A 139 8.42 -17.25 6.92
CA SER A 139 7.95 -17.31 5.55
C SER A 139 8.82 -18.27 4.71
N ASP A 140 8.18 -18.96 3.77
CA ASP A 140 8.83 -19.82 2.79
C ASP A 140 9.86 -19.06 1.92
N ILE A 141 9.64 -17.79 1.67
CA ILE A 141 10.55 -16.90 0.95
C ILE A 141 11.41 -16.01 1.88
N GLY A 142 11.20 -16.09 3.19
CA GLY A 142 11.70 -15.12 4.17
C GLY A 142 13.20 -14.91 4.15
N TYR A 143 13.97 -15.99 4.15
CA TYR A 143 15.44 -15.94 4.28
C TYR A 143 16.14 -15.22 3.12
N PHE A 144 15.66 -15.37 1.89
CA PHE A 144 16.27 -14.68 0.74
C PHE A 144 15.59 -13.36 0.43
N PHE A 145 14.25 -13.30 0.53
CA PHE A 145 13.48 -12.10 0.19
C PHE A 145 13.76 -10.96 1.17
N ALA A 146 13.72 -11.23 2.48
CA ALA A 146 14.02 -10.21 3.48
C ALA A 146 15.46 -9.68 3.34
N THR A 147 16.43 -10.59 3.13
CA THR A 147 17.83 -10.19 2.98
C THR A 147 18.04 -9.32 1.73
N ASP A 148 17.49 -9.72 0.58
CA ASP A 148 17.61 -8.95 -0.66
C ASP A 148 16.86 -7.62 -0.58
N GLN A 149 15.60 -7.64 -0.13
CA GLN A 149 14.73 -6.49 -0.19
C GLN A 149 14.99 -5.46 0.91
N CYS A 150 15.39 -5.90 2.11
CA CYS A 150 15.77 -4.99 3.19
C CYS A 150 17.25 -4.60 3.16
N ASP A 151 18.04 -5.20 2.25
CA ASP A 151 19.50 -5.02 2.20
C ASP A 151 20.12 -5.23 3.58
N GLY A 152 19.84 -6.41 4.19
CA GLY A 152 20.28 -6.76 5.53
C GLY A 152 19.69 -8.08 6.03
N ASN A 153 20.28 -8.63 7.08
CA ASN A 153 19.89 -9.89 7.68
C ASN A 153 19.64 -9.75 9.20
N PRO A 154 18.88 -10.67 9.84
CA PRO A 154 18.55 -10.53 11.26
C PRO A 154 19.73 -10.71 12.21
N PHE A 155 20.86 -11.25 11.78
CA PHE A 155 22.01 -11.53 12.63
C PHE A 155 22.90 -10.30 12.81
N ASP A 156 23.09 -9.54 11.74
CA ASP A 156 23.96 -8.36 11.72
C ASP A 156 23.18 -7.05 11.70
N ASP A 157 21.95 -7.05 11.14
CA ASP A 157 21.16 -5.84 10.82
C ASP A 157 19.78 -5.82 11.48
N ALA A 158 19.62 -6.46 12.64
CA ALA A 158 18.32 -6.60 13.32
C ALA A 158 17.62 -5.25 13.56
N GLU A 159 18.36 -4.20 13.95
CA GLU A 159 17.77 -2.87 14.17
C GLU A 159 17.30 -2.22 12.85
N LYS A 160 18.02 -2.42 11.74
CA LYS A 160 17.59 -1.98 10.41
C LYS A 160 16.28 -2.66 10.00
N LEU A 161 16.21 -3.99 10.13
CA LEU A 161 14.99 -4.74 9.83
C LEU A 161 13.82 -4.31 10.72
N TRP A 162 14.07 -4.06 12.00
CA TRP A 162 13.08 -3.55 12.91
C TRP A 162 12.62 -2.13 12.53
N ALA A 163 13.54 -1.25 12.11
CA ALA A 163 13.21 0.09 11.64
C ALA A 163 12.34 0.09 10.39
N LEU A 164 12.53 -0.88 9.49
CA LEU A 164 11.72 -1.09 8.29
C LEU A 164 10.41 -1.84 8.56
N SER A 165 10.20 -2.35 9.77
CA SER A 165 9.02 -3.14 10.14
C SER A 165 7.85 -2.24 10.57
N PRO A 166 6.68 -2.32 9.94
CA PRO A 166 5.48 -1.57 10.34
C PRO A 166 5.10 -1.78 11.82
N LEU A 167 5.35 -2.96 12.36
CA LEU A 167 5.04 -3.29 13.76
C LEU A 167 5.74 -2.36 14.76
N ARG A 168 6.91 -1.82 14.44
CA ARG A 168 7.62 -0.81 15.25
C ARG A 168 6.74 0.40 15.55
N TYR A 169 5.87 0.76 14.62
CA TYR A 169 5.04 1.96 14.65
C TYR A 169 3.59 1.68 15.06
N ALA A 170 3.26 0.44 15.42
CA ALA A 170 1.89 0.02 15.74
C ALA A 170 1.24 0.84 16.86
N LYS A 171 2.01 1.35 17.82
CA LYS A 171 1.52 2.23 18.90
C LYS A 171 0.94 3.56 18.41
N ASN A 172 1.24 3.98 17.19
CA ASN A 172 0.75 5.21 16.60
C ASN A 172 -0.58 5.02 15.86
N VAL A 173 -0.99 3.76 15.64
CA VAL A 173 -2.16 3.42 14.82
C VAL A 173 -3.44 3.79 15.56
N VAL A 174 -4.23 4.66 14.94
CA VAL A 174 -5.59 5.03 15.37
C VAL A 174 -6.64 4.65 14.31
N THR A 175 -6.22 4.34 13.10
CA THR A 175 -7.08 3.98 11.97
C THR A 175 -7.71 2.60 12.20
N PRO A 176 -9.05 2.46 12.18
CA PRO A 176 -9.72 1.17 12.22
C PRO A 176 -9.23 0.27 11.08
N THR A 177 -8.73 -0.91 11.40
CA THR A 177 -8.05 -1.79 10.44
C THR A 177 -8.62 -3.21 10.46
N LEU A 178 -8.97 -3.72 9.28
CA LEU A 178 -9.26 -5.13 9.03
C LEU A 178 -7.98 -5.83 8.60
N PHE A 179 -7.64 -6.94 9.26
CA PHE A 179 -6.57 -7.84 8.83
C PHE A 179 -7.18 -9.09 8.18
N ILE A 180 -6.70 -9.42 6.98
CA ILE A 180 -7.06 -10.63 6.26
C ILE A 180 -5.78 -11.43 6.04
N HIS A 181 -5.70 -12.59 6.66
CA HIS A 181 -4.52 -13.45 6.62
C HIS A 181 -4.96 -14.92 6.66
N SER A 182 -4.21 -15.81 6.01
CA SER A 182 -4.39 -17.25 6.19
C SER A 182 -3.74 -17.69 7.51
N ASP A 183 -4.20 -18.80 8.04
CA ASP A 183 -3.68 -19.45 9.25
C ASP A 183 -2.67 -20.57 8.95
N GLU A 184 -2.49 -20.94 7.67
CA GLU A 184 -1.52 -21.91 7.17
C GLU A 184 -0.60 -21.29 6.07
#